data_836f0f2ae99c970fd4fc84438319bc83
#
_entry.id   836f0f2ae99c970fd4fc84438319bc83
#
_cell.length_a   1.000
_cell.length_b   1.000
_cell.length_c   1.000
_cell.angle_alpha   90.00
_cell.angle_beta   90.00
_cell.angle_gamma   90.00
#
_symmetry.space_group_name_H-M   'P 1'
#
loop_
_entity.id
_entity.type
_entity.pdbx_description
1 polymer ?
#
loop_
_entity_poly.entity_id
_entity_poly.type
_entity_poly.pdbx_seq_one_letter_code
_entity_poly.pdbx_strand_id
1 'polypeptide(L)'
;MKKKINPQAMQIAACLHDWLEHHVPSIKACSRHTLRNYHVSMTLYAEFLRTVKGITPETLNADCFCKKNIEEWIVWMKKVRNCSPATCNVRLSALRAFLKYLSDNDISFVSVFLQAENVPNEKTPKRKVIGLSKLAVDTLLSMPKQRTAIGFRDYTLLLLLYSTAVRINELLTLKICNITMDCAKPHIIVIGKGRKRRPIPLLAKPVQYLKKYLTEYHPNPGDAEALLFSSKSRGIYTPMSAENVNKMLKRYAKMAHGKCSDVPLDIHAHQFRHAKASHWLENGMNIAQISYLLGHENIQTTMVYLDITTEQEEKALETLEDENQRCVGKKWKSAKGKMELEVFLGLHK
;
A
#
# COMPACT_ATOMS: atom_id res chain seq x y z
N MET A 1 -16.41 -36.48 32.49
CA MET A 1 -16.09 -35.27 33.26
C MET A 1 -15.87 -34.11 32.28
N LYS A 2 -16.66 -33.03 32.34
CA LYS A 2 -16.40 -31.83 31.56
C LYS A 2 -15.08 -31.22 32.06
N LYS A 3 -14.02 -31.18 31.22
CA LYS A 3 -12.76 -30.51 31.56
C LYS A 3 -13.07 -29.04 31.85
N LYS A 4 -12.66 -28.53 33.02
CA LYS A 4 -12.81 -27.12 33.36
C LYS A 4 -11.92 -26.28 32.39
N ILE A 5 -12.50 -25.29 31.75
CA ILE A 5 -11.74 -24.31 30.93
C ILE A 5 -10.77 -23.57 31.84
N ASN A 6 -9.55 -23.39 31.38
CA ASN A 6 -8.54 -22.61 32.11
C ASN A 6 -9.02 -21.15 32.29
N PRO A 7 -8.98 -20.58 33.52
CA PRO A 7 -9.37 -19.20 33.75
C PRO A 7 -8.62 -18.20 32.86
N GLN A 8 -7.32 -18.44 32.61
CA GLN A 8 -6.51 -17.62 31.73
C GLN A 8 -6.96 -17.70 30.27
N ALA A 9 -7.44 -18.86 29.80
CA ALA A 9 -8.04 -19.00 28.47
C ALA A 9 -9.31 -18.16 28.31
N MET A 10 -10.16 -18.12 29.35
CA MET A 10 -11.36 -17.27 29.34
C MET A 10 -11.01 -15.80 29.27
N GLN A 11 -9.99 -15.38 30.01
CA GLN A 11 -9.50 -14.00 30.01
C GLN A 11 -8.95 -13.62 28.63
N ILE A 12 -8.08 -14.45 28.03
CA ILE A 12 -7.53 -14.23 26.68
C ILE A 12 -8.67 -14.10 25.66
N ALA A 13 -9.66 -14.97 25.72
CA ALA A 13 -10.80 -14.96 24.81
C ALA A 13 -11.66 -13.71 24.98
N ALA A 14 -11.96 -13.30 26.21
CA ALA A 14 -12.70 -12.08 26.51
C ALA A 14 -11.95 -10.84 26.02
N CYS A 15 -10.64 -10.74 26.28
CA CYS A 15 -9.80 -9.63 25.79
C CYS A 15 -9.71 -9.62 24.26
N LEU A 16 -9.62 -10.77 23.60
CA LEU A 16 -9.60 -10.84 22.13
C LEU A 16 -10.92 -10.34 21.54
N HIS A 17 -12.04 -10.75 22.12
CA HIS A 17 -13.36 -10.29 21.69
C HIS A 17 -13.49 -8.76 21.87
N ASP A 18 -13.19 -8.25 23.06
CA ASP A 18 -13.25 -6.81 23.34
C ASP A 18 -12.31 -6.00 22.43
N TRP A 19 -11.12 -6.51 22.20
CA TRP A 19 -10.15 -5.87 21.28
C TRP A 19 -10.69 -5.75 19.86
N LEU A 20 -11.28 -6.82 19.31
CA LEU A 20 -11.77 -6.85 17.94
C LEU A 20 -13.08 -6.09 17.77
N GLU A 21 -14.02 -6.21 18.71
CA GLU A 21 -15.38 -5.67 18.55
C GLU A 21 -15.52 -4.25 19.09
N HIS A 22 -14.72 -3.85 20.10
CA HIS A 22 -14.87 -2.57 20.77
C HIS A 22 -13.63 -1.68 20.63
N HIS A 23 -12.45 -2.14 21.04
CA HIS A 23 -11.25 -1.30 21.11
C HIS A 23 -10.76 -0.87 19.72
N VAL A 24 -10.55 -1.82 18.78
CA VAL A 24 -10.04 -1.50 17.45
C VAL A 24 -11.00 -0.61 16.67
N PRO A 25 -12.31 -0.85 16.63
CA PRO A 25 -13.23 0.03 15.91
C PRO A 25 -13.33 1.44 16.50
N SER A 26 -13.32 1.59 17.84
CA SER A 26 -13.58 2.87 18.51
C SER A 26 -12.35 3.77 18.57
N ILE A 27 -11.18 3.25 18.94
CA ILE A 27 -10.01 4.09 19.27
C ILE A 27 -9.16 4.42 18.06
N LYS A 28 -9.05 3.52 17.09
CA LYS A 28 -8.13 3.69 15.94
C LYS A 28 -8.78 4.20 14.66
N ALA A 29 -10.06 4.57 14.66
CA ALA A 29 -10.79 4.87 13.41
C ALA A 29 -10.43 3.87 12.30
N CYS A 30 -10.45 2.59 12.67
CA CYS A 30 -9.82 1.53 11.90
C CYS A 30 -10.60 1.24 10.64
N SER A 31 -9.91 1.05 9.53
CA SER A 31 -10.58 0.65 8.30
C SER A 31 -11.11 -0.78 8.42
N ARG A 32 -12.21 -1.09 7.70
CA ARG A 32 -12.76 -2.47 7.61
C ARG A 32 -11.68 -3.48 7.18
N HIS A 33 -10.70 -3.06 6.37
CA HIS A 33 -9.58 -3.90 5.93
C HIS A 33 -8.62 -4.23 7.07
N THR A 34 -8.34 -3.28 7.97
CA THR A 34 -7.47 -3.51 9.13
C THR A 34 -8.13 -4.49 10.09
N LEU A 35 -9.41 -4.27 10.41
CA LEU A 35 -10.17 -5.17 11.27
C LEU A 35 -10.20 -6.60 10.68
N ARG A 36 -10.51 -6.74 9.39
CA ARG A 36 -10.47 -8.04 8.69
C ARG A 36 -9.09 -8.69 8.78
N ASN A 37 -8.01 -7.91 8.62
CA ASN A 37 -6.64 -8.43 8.75
C ASN A 37 -6.35 -8.93 10.15
N TYR A 38 -6.83 -8.24 11.18
CA TYR A 38 -6.70 -8.67 12.57
C TYR A 38 -7.45 -9.97 12.81
N HIS A 39 -8.71 -10.06 12.43
CA HIS A 39 -9.49 -11.30 12.50
C HIS A 39 -8.77 -12.47 11.84
N VAL A 40 -8.36 -12.31 10.58
CA VAL A 40 -7.66 -13.38 9.84
C VAL A 40 -6.36 -13.80 10.53
N SER A 41 -5.62 -12.82 11.10
CA SER A 41 -4.36 -13.12 11.78
C SER A 41 -4.58 -13.94 13.05
N MET A 42 -5.57 -13.57 13.86
CA MET A 42 -5.92 -14.30 15.08
C MET A 42 -6.47 -15.68 14.76
N THR A 43 -7.32 -15.80 13.75
CA THR A 43 -7.82 -17.11 13.28
C THR A 43 -6.70 -18.04 12.85
N LEU A 44 -5.71 -17.52 12.08
CA LEU A 44 -4.55 -18.31 11.64
C LEU A 44 -3.65 -18.71 12.81
N TYR A 45 -3.50 -17.87 13.82
CA TYR A 45 -2.72 -18.21 15.01
C TYR A 45 -3.43 -19.30 15.84
N ALA A 46 -4.72 -19.16 16.05
CA ALA A 46 -5.54 -20.17 16.74
C ALA A 46 -5.55 -21.51 15.98
N GLU A 47 -5.62 -21.49 14.65
CA GLU A 47 -5.51 -22.69 13.81
C GLU A 47 -4.16 -23.38 13.99
N PHE A 48 -3.05 -22.63 13.98
CA PHE A 48 -1.71 -23.13 14.24
C PHE A 48 -1.61 -23.77 15.63
N LEU A 49 -2.06 -23.08 16.68
CA LEU A 49 -2.03 -23.60 18.04
C LEU A 49 -2.82 -24.92 18.14
N ARG A 50 -4.00 -25.00 17.52
CA ARG A 50 -4.83 -26.19 17.51
C ARG A 50 -4.19 -27.33 16.73
N THR A 51 -3.74 -27.09 15.49
CA THR A 51 -3.34 -28.15 14.55
C THR A 51 -1.91 -28.62 14.75
N VAL A 52 -1.00 -27.74 15.17
CA VAL A 52 0.43 -28.04 15.31
C VAL A 52 0.82 -28.28 16.76
N LYS A 53 0.23 -27.51 17.69
CA LYS A 53 0.56 -27.59 19.12
C LYS A 53 -0.44 -28.42 19.93
N GLY A 54 -1.59 -28.80 19.35
CA GLY A 54 -2.63 -29.55 20.07
C GLY A 54 -3.29 -28.75 21.19
N ILE A 55 -3.18 -27.40 21.17
CA ILE A 55 -3.75 -26.53 22.18
C ILE A 55 -5.28 -26.50 22.04
N THR A 56 -5.96 -26.70 23.16
CA THR A 56 -7.43 -26.64 23.28
C THR A 56 -7.82 -25.47 24.19
N PRO A 57 -9.13 -25.11 24.28
CA PRO A 57 -9.57 -24.07 25.20
C PRO A 57 -9.19 -24.34 26.67
N GLU A 58 -9.03 -25.61 27.05
CA GLU A 58 -8.64 -26.00 28.40
C GLU A 58 -7.16 -25.81 28.70
N THR A 59 -6.32 -25.84 27.66
CA THR A 59 -4.86 -25.76 27.76
C THR A 59 -4.29 -24.41 27.30
N LEU A 60 -5.12 -23.54 26.74
CA LEU A 60 -4.69 -22.19 26.31
C LEU A 60 -4.27 -21.35 27.52
N ASN A 61 -3.07 -20.78 27.43
CA ASN A 61 -2.49 -19.93 28.47
C ASN A 61 -1.52 -18.92 27.84
N ALA A 62 -0.85 -18.11 28.67
CA ALA A 62 0.12 -17.10 28.19
C ALA A 62 1.30 -17.75 27.46
N ASP A 63 1.79 -18.92 27.88
CA ASP A 63 2.94 -19.59 27.26
C ASP A 63 2.70 -19.99 25.81
N CYS A 64 1.42 -20.12 25.42
CA CYS A 64 1.05 -20.34 24.02
C CYS A 64 1.54 -19.23 23.10
N PHE A 65 1.78 -18.02 23.61
CA PHE A 65 2.25 -16.85 22.87
C PHE A 65 3.75 -16.57 23.06
N CYS A 66 4.52 -17.52 23.56
CA CYS A 66 5.97 -17.36 23.70
C CYS A 66 6.67 -17.19 22.35
N LYS A 67 7.87 -16.57 22.37
CA LYS A 67 8.68 -16.31 21.19
C LYS A 67 8.82 -17.53 20.27
N LYS A 68 9.13 -18.70 20.85
CA LYS A 68 9.30 -19.97 20.11
C LYS A 68 8.05 -20.33 19.30
N ASN A 69 6.88 -20.26 19.91
CA ASN A 69 5.63 -20.58 19.23
C ASN A 69 5.32 -19.60 18.10
N ILE A 70 5.62 -18.31 18.28
CA ILE A 70 5.44 -17.28 17.25
C ILE A 70 6.39 -17.53 16.07
N GLU A 71 7.65 -17.85 16.32
CA GLU A 71 8.63 -18.18 15.28
C GLU A 71 8.21 -19.43 14.49
N GLU A 72 7.75 -20.48 15.18
CA GLU A 72 7.22 -21.68 14.52
C GLU A 72 5.95 -21.40 13.72
N TRP A 73 5.07 -20.51 14.19
CA TRP A 73 3.92 -20.06 13.43
C TRP A 73 4.30 -19.35 12.13
N ILE A 74 5.33 -18.51 12.14
CA ILE A 74 5.84 -17.86 10.92
C ILE A 74 6.34 -18.92 9.93
N VAL A 75 7.08 -19.93 10.41
CA VAL A 75 7.53 -21.04 9.57
C VAL A 75 6.35 -21.83 9.00
N TRP A 76 5.32 -22.12 9.81
CA TRP A 76 4.11 -22.80 9.40
C TRP A 76 3.34 -21.99 8.33
N MET A 77 3.20 -20.67 8.53
CA MET A 77 2.57 -19.82 7.52
C MET A 77 3.28 -19.88 6.18
N LYS A 78 4.61 -19.91 6.16
CA LYS A 78 5.39 -20.01 4.91
C LYS A 78 5.25 -21.39 4.27
N LYS A 79 5.37 -22.48 5.04
CA LYS A 79 5.40 -23.84 4.51
C LYS A 79 4.01 -24.41 4.17
N VAL A 80 3.04 -24.16 5.03
CA VAL A 80 1.70 -24.78 4.90
C VAL A 80 0.72 -23.86 4.19
N ARG A 81 0.80 -22.54 4.45
CA ARG A 81 -0.14 -21.55 3.87
C ARG A 81 0.44 -20.81 2.69
N ASN A 82 1.68 -21.09 2.30
CA ASN A 82 2.38 -20.42 1.19
C ASN A 82 2.37 -18.87 1.30
N CYS A 83 2.41 -18.35 2.53
CA CYS A 83 2.41 -16.91 2.77
C CYS A 83 3.74 -16.28 2.37
N SER A 84 3.68 -15.14 1.70
CA SER A 84 4.89 -14.34 1.42
C SER A 84 5.47 -13.75 2.71
N PRO A 85 6.79 -13.43 2.78
CA PRO A 85 7.40 -12.76 3.92
C PRO A 85 6.67 -11.49 4.36
N ALA A 86 6.22 -10.67 3.40
CA ALA A 86 5.43 -9.47 3.68
C ALA A 86 4.08 -9.80 4.35
N THR A 87 3.42 -10.87 3.92
CA THR A 87 2.18 -11.34 4.55
C THR A 87 2.45 -11.81 5.98
N CYS A 88 3.52 -12.56 6.21
CA CYS A 88 3.92 -13.00 7.55
C CYS A 88 4.15 -11.80 8.48
N ASN A 89 4.85 -10.75 8.01
CA ASN A 89 5.07 -9.53 8.79
C ASN A 89 3.77 -8.81 9.15
N VAL A 90 2.81 -8.73 8.23
CA VAL A 90 1.48 -8.15 8.52
C VAL A 90 0.75 -8.97 9.58
N ARG A 91 0.82 -10.30 9.54
CA ARG A 91 0.20 -11.18 10.53
C ARG A 91 0.87 -11.07 11.89
N LEU A 92 2.21 -11.02 11.92
CA LEU A 92 2.99 -10.80 13.13
C LEU A 92 2.67 -9.45 13.79
N SER A 93 2.57 -8.38 12.99
CA SER A 93 2.19 -7.05 13.51
C SER A 93 0.78 -7.05 14.12
N ALA A 94 -0.16 -7.82 13.57
CA ALA A 94 -1.50 -7.98 14.14
C ALA A 94 -1.46 -8.71 15.49
N LEU A 95 -0.68 -9.80 15.59
CA LEU A 95 -0.51 -10.54 16.83
C LEU A 95 0.13 -9.67 17.92
N ARG A 96 1.19 -8.92 17.60
CA ARG A 96 1.83 -7.97 18.52
C ARG A 96 0.85 -6.91 19.01
N ALA A 97 0.01 -6.36 18.11
CA ALA A 97 -0.99 -5.37 18.47
C ALA A 97 -2.02 -5.93 19.47
N PHE A 98 -2.41 -7.20 19.32
CA PHE A 98 -3.27 -7.88 20.30
C PHE A 98 -2.55 -8.11 21.61
N LEU A 99 -1.33 -8.65 21.59
CA LEU A 99 -0.55 -8.92 22.81
C LEU A 99 -0.23 -7.65 23.57
N LYS A 100 0.01 -6.52 22.87
CA LYS A 100 0.12 -5.22 23.50
C LYS A 100 -1.17 -4.85 24.24
N TYR A 101 -2.32 -4.96 23.57
CA TYR A 101 -3.61 -4.70 24.20
C TYR A 101 -3.84 -5.58 25.43
N LEU A 102 -3.50 -6.86 25.33
CA LEU A 102 -3.62 -7.82 26.41
C LEU A 102 -2.73 -7.43 27.59
N SER A 103 -1.47 -7.02 27.33
CA SER A 103 -0.54 -6.57 28.37
C SER A 103 -0.91 -5.22 29.00
N ASP A 104 -1.58 -4.34 28.26
CA ASP A 104 -2.08 -3.07 28.78
C ASP A 104 -3.26 -3.28 29.75
N ASN A 105 -3.99 -4.41 29.63
CA ASN A 105 -5.11 -4.77 30.50
C ASN A 105 -4.72 -5.69 31.68
N ASP A 106 -3.63 -6.47 31.54
CA ASP A 106 -3.15 -7.37 32.59
C ASP A 106 -1.63 -7.53 32.53
N ILE A 107 -0.98 -7.14 33.63
CA ILE A 107 0.49 -7.15 33.80
C ILE A 107 1.11 -8.56 33.60
N SER A 108 0.35 -9.61 33.86
CA SER A 108 0.84 -11.01 33.72
C SER A 108 1.22 -11.36 32.25
N PHE A 109 0.71 -10.60 31.26
CA PHE A 109 1.00 -10.78 29.84
C PHE A 109 2.13 -9.88 29.32
N VAL A 110 2.72 -9.00 30.13
CA VAL A 110 3.81 -8.11 29.69
C VAL A 110 5.02 -8.90 29.18
N SER A 111 5.40 -9.97 29.88
CA SER A 111 6.53 -10.83 29.47
C SER A 111 6.30 -11.42 28.08
N VAL A 112 5.09 -11.88 27.79
CA VAL A 112 4.70 -12.47 26.50
C VAL A 112 4.70 -11.43 25.39
N PHE A 113 4.21 -10.24 25.66
CA PHE A 113 4.27 -9.12 24.71
C PHE A 113 5.73 -8.77 24.35
N LEU A 114 6.60 -8.63 25.34
CA LEU A 114 8.03 -8.36 25.10
C LEU A 114 8.71 -9.48 24.30
N GLN A 115 8.36 -10.74 24.56
CA GLN A 115 8.85 -11.85 23.74
C GLN A 115 8.39 -11.74 22.28
N ALA A 116 7.13 -11.36 22.04
CA ALA A 116 6.60 -11.17 20.68
C ALA A 116 7.26 -10.00 19.95
N GLU A 117 7.58 -8.90 20.65
CA GLU A 117 8.34 -7.77 20.07
C GLU A 117 9.73 -8.19 19.62
N ASN A 118 10.38 -9.11 20.35
CA ASN A 118 11.72 -9.64 20.06
C ASN A 118 11.74 -10.69 18.92
N VAL A 119 10.62 -11.06 18.32
CA VAL A 119 10.60 -11.88 17.11
C VAL A 119 10.98 -11.00 15.92
N PRO A 120 12.01 -11.30 15.12
CA PRO A 120 12.39 -10.45 13.99
C PRO A 120 11.35 -10.51 12.87
N ASN A 121 11.21 -9.40 12.16
CA ASN A 121 10.44 -9.40 10.92
C ASN A 121 11.20 -10.20 9.84
N GLU A 122 10.45 -10.91 9.00
CA GLU A 122 10.98 -11.58 7.82
C GLU A 122 11.57 -10.57 6.83
N LYS A 123 12.75 -10.89 6.29
CA LYS A 123 13.37 -10.07 5.24
C LYS A 123 12.49 -10.09 3.98
N THR A 124 12.04 -8.94 3.57
CA THR A 124 11.29 -8.77 2.32
C THR A 124 12.21 -8.17 1.26
N PRO A 125 12.32 -8.79 0.07
CA PRO A 125 13.08 -8.16 -1.01
C PRO A 125 12.44 -6.82 -1.35
N LYS A 126 13.24 -5.77 -1.43
CA LYS A 126 12.80 -4.48 -1.94
C LYS A 126 12.41 -4.68 -3.41
N ARG A 127 11.12 -4.68 -3.71
CA ARG A 127 10.68 -4.69 -5.10
C ARG A 127 10.91 -3.30 -5.66
N LYS A 128 11.67 -3.20 -6.76
CA LYS A 128 11.69 -1.97 -7.56
C LYS A 128 10.24 -1.64 -7.93
N VAL A 129 9.82 -0.43 -7.63
CA VAL A 129 8.51 0.06 -8.06
C VAL A 129 8.65 0.38 -9.55
N ILE A 130 8.32 -0.58 -10.40
CA ILE A 130 8.29 -0.36 -11.84
C ILE A 130 7.01 0.41 -12.14
N GLY A 131 7.15 1.72 -12.44
CA GLY A 131 6.05 2.54 -12.95
C GLY A 131 5.68 2.10 -14.37
N LEU A 132 4.46 2.42 -14.80
CA LEU A 132 4.09 2.29 -16.21
C LEU A 132 4.78 3.38 -17.01
N SER A 133 5.33 3.06 -18.18
CA SER A 133 5.83 4.06 -19.13
C SER A 133 4.69 4.98 -19.59
N LYS A 134 5.01 6.19 -20.07
CA LYS A 134 4.01 7.12 -20.62
C LYS A 134 3.24 6.46 -21.76
N LEU A 135 3.94 5.70 -22.64
CA LEU A 135 3.35 4.94 -23.73
C LEU A 135 2.38 3.86 -23.23
N ALA A 136 2.76 3.13 -22.18
CA ALA A 136 1.87 2.12 -21.57
C ALA A 136 0.60 2.73 -21.00
N VAL A 137 0.71 3.89 -20.32
CA VAL A 137 -0.46 4.62 -19.80
C VAL A 137 -1.37 5.10 -20.92
N ASP A 138 -0.82 5.72 -21.97
CA ASP A 138 -1.59 6.22 -23.11
C ASP A 138 -2.28 5.07 -23.85
N THR A 139 -1.58 3.95 -24.02
CA THR A 139 -2.18 2.74 -24.61
C THR A 139 -3.33 2.22 -23.77
N LEU A 140 -3.18 2.11 -22.44
CA LEU A 140 -4.24 1.69 -21.54
C LEU A 140 -5.45 2.64 -21.58
N LEU A 141 -5.22 3.95 -21.60
CA LEU A 141 -6.27 4.96 -21.70
C LEU A 141 -7.01 4.90 -23.06
N SER A 142 -6.39 4.39 -24.10
CA SER A 142 -7.03 4.23 -25.41
C SER A 142 -7.95 3.01 -25.51
N MET A 143 -7.94 2.08 -24.54
CA MET A 143 -8.70 0.82 -24.62
C MET A 143 -10.19 0.95 -24.36
N PRO A 144 -10.66 1.79 -23.41
CA PRO A 144 -12.10 1.94 -23.18
C PRO A 144 -12.83 2.54 -24.39
N LYS A 145 -13.88 1.87 -24.86
CA LYS A 145 -14.70 2.36 -25.98
C LYS A 145 -15.58 3.53 -25.52
N GLN A 146 -15.11 4.77 -25.68
CA GLN A 146 -15.78 5.98 -25.18
C GLN A 146 -17.19 6.24 -25.78
N ARG A 147 -17.55 5.54 -26.85
CA ARG A 147 -18.89 5.61 -27.45
C ARG A 147 -19.96 4.86 -26.63
N THR A 148 -19.55 4.01 -25.70
CA THR A 148 -20.44 3.27 -24.83
C THR A 148 -20.44 3.88 -23.43
N ALA A 149 -21.58 3.85 -22.76
CA ALA A 149 -21.73 4.36 -21.40
C ALA A 149 -20.65 3.79 -20.44
N ILE A 150 -20.48 2.46 -20.44
CA ILE A 150 -19.48 1.78 -19.61
C ILE A 150 -18.06 2.22 -19.98
N GLY A 151 -17.74 2.28 -21.26
CA GLY A 151 -16.41 2.66 -21.73
C GLY A 151 -16.10 4.12 -21.44
N PHE A 152 -17.06 5.04 -21.52
CA PHE A 152 -16.87 6.44 -21.19
C PHE A 152 -16.63 6.62 -19.67
N ARG A 153 -17.41 5.92 -18.82
CA ARG A 153 -17.17 5.86 -17.37
C ARG A 153 -15.77 5.33 -17.06
N ASP A 154 -15.41 4.19 -17.64
CA ASP A 154 -14.13 3.55 -17.41
C ASP A 154 -12.97 4.45 -17.84
N TYR A 155 -13.08 5.10 -18.99
CA TYR A 155 -12.08 6.08 -19.46
C TYR A 155 -11.94 7.25 -18.47
N THR A 156 -13.06 7.86 -18.05
CA THR A 156 -13.05 9.00 -17.12
C THR A 156 -12.43 8.61 -15.77
N LEU A 157 -12.74 7.40 -15.27
CA LEU A 157 -12.16 6.87 -14.04
C LEU A 157 -10.65 6.70 -14.17
N LEU A 158 -10.17 6.07 -15.25
CA LEU A 158 -8.74 5.85 -15.50
C LEU A 158 -7.98 7.17 -15.71
N LEU A 159 -8.58 8.10 -16.44
CA LEU A 159 -8.03 9.44 -16.67
C LEU A 159 -7.84 10.18 -15.34
N LEU A 160 -8.85 10.16 -14.46
CA LEU A 160 -8.75 10.78 -13.14
C LEU A 160 -7.73 10.05 -12.26
N LEU A 161 -7.75 8.72 -12.24
CA LEU A 161 -6.81 7.92 -11.45
C LEU A 161 -5.35 8.25 -11.80
N TYR A 162 -5.05 8.41 -13.09
CA TYR A 162 -3.71 8.77 -13.55
C TYR A 162 -3.42 10.26 -13.30
N SER A 163 -4.31 11.18 -13.71
CA SER A 163 -4.03 12.61 -13.66
C SER A 163 -3.86 13.15 -12.24
N THR A 164 -4.60 12.58 -11.29
CA THR A 164 -4.61 13.02 -9.88
C THR A 164 -3.74 12.19 -8.96
N ALA A 165 -3.33 10.99 -9.38
CA ALA A 165 -2.57 10.02 -8.59
C ALA A 165 -3.18 9.68 -7.22
N VAL A 166 -4.49 9.88 -7.03
CA VAL A 166 -5.19 9.54 -5.80
C VAL A 166 -5.26 8.02 -5.57
N ARG A 167 -5.46 7.60 -4.32
CA ARG A 167 -5.70 6.18 -4.05
C ARG A 167 -7.05 5.76 -4.62
N ILE A 168 -7.15 4.53 -5.12
CA ILE A 168 -8.40 4.03 -5.73
C ILE A 168 -9.60 4.23 -4.80
N ASN A 169 -9.47 3.94 -3.51
CA ASN A 169 -10.57 4.12 -2.56
C ASN A 169 -10.94 5.60 -2.36
N GLU A 170 -9.97 6.52 -2.43
CA GLU A 170 -10.24 7.97 -2.38
C GLU A 170 -11.07 8.41 -3.60
N LEU A 171 -10.76 7.87 -4.79
CA LEU A 171 -11.51 8.15 -6.01
C LEU A 171 -12.92 7.54 -5.98
N LEU A 172 -13.06 6.30 -5.50
CA LEU A 172 -14.35 5.61 -5.47
C LEU A 172 -15.29 6.11 -4.37
N THR A 173 -14.76 6.82 -3.37
CA THR A 173 -15.57 7.49 -2.35
C THR A 173 -15.73 8.99 -2.59
N LEU A 174 -15.24 9.50 -3.74
CA LEU A 174 -15.36 10.90 -4.11
C LEU A 174 -16.82 11.23 -4.41
N LYS A 175 -17.35 12.24 -3.73
CA LYS A 175 -18.69 12.78 -3.95
C LYS A 175 -18.67 13.96 -4.91
N ILE A 176 -19.79 14.22 -5.58
CA ILE A 176 -19.92 15.33 -6.53
C ILE A 176 -19.66 16.68 -5.85
N CYS A 177 -20.13 16.88 -4.61
CA CYS A 177 -19.88 18.11 -3.84
C CYS A 177 -18.38 18.39 -3.56
N ASN A 178 -17.52 17.39 -3.74
CA ASN A 178 -16.08 17.56 -3.57
C ASN A 178 -15.35 17.93 -4.87
N ILE A 179 -16.06 18.27 -5.93
CA ILE A 179 -15.52 18.62 -7.25
C ILE A 179 -15.83 20.08 -7.53
N THR A 180 -14.81 20.90 -7.74
CA THR A 180 -14.93 22.30 -8.10
C THR A 180 -14.30 22.52 -9.47
N MET A 181 -15.09 22.87 -10.49
CA MET A 181 -14.61 23.02 -11.87
C MET A 181 -14.77 24.43 -12.41
N ASP A 182 -15.79 25.17 -11.95
CA ASP A 182 -16.12 26.50 -12.45
C ASP A 182 -15.42 27.59 -11.62
N CYS A 183 -14.08 27.51 -11.59
CA CYS A 183 -13.24 28.46 -10.90
C CYS A 183 -11.86 28.56 -11.60
N ALA A 184 -11.07 29.58 -11.23
CA ALA A 184 -9.72 29.80 -11.80
C ALA A 184 -8.76 28.61 -11.58
N LYS A 185 -8.98 27.80 -10.53
CA LYS A 185 -8.14 26.65 -10.18
C LYS A 185 -9.02 25.43 -9.92
N PRO A 186 -9.49 24.72 -10.98
CA PRO A 186 -10.30 23.54 -10.85
C PRO A 186 -9.59 22.46 -9.98
N HIS A 187 -10.31 21.84 -9.07
CA HIS A 187 -9.74 20.85 -8.17
C HIS A 187 -10.81 19.88 -7.63
N ILE A 188 -10.34 18.76 -7.11
CA ILE A 188 -11.11 17.84 -6.30
C ILE A 188 -10.59 17.84 -4.87
N ILE A 189 -11.49 17.68 -3.90
CA ILE A 189 -11.10 17.50 -2.48
C ILE A 189 -11.20 16.03 -2.15
N VAL A 190 -10.08 15.39 -1.87
CA VAL A 190 -10.05 13.98 -1.46
C VAL A 190 -9.87 13.86 0.05
N ILE A 191 -10.51 12.83 0.61
CA ILE A 191 -10.46 12.52 2.04
C ILE A 191 -9.54 11.30 2.22
N GLY A 192 -8.36 11.54 2.79
CA GLY A 192 -7.36 10.51 3.06
C GLY A 192 -7.52 9.82 4.41
N LYS A 193 -6.50 9.07 4.80
CA LYS A 193 -6.41 8.41 6.10
C LYS A 193 -6.53 9.46 7.23
N GLY A 194 -7.26 9.13 8.29
CA GLY A 194 -7.49 10.06 9.39
C GLY A 194 -8.42 11.24 9.05
N ARG A 195 -9.25 11.10 7.98
CA ARG A 195 -10.17 12.15 7.49
C ARG A 195 -9.48 13.45 7.06
N LYS A 196 -8.18 13.41 6.79
CA LYS A 196 -7.44 14.58 6.29
C LYS A 196 -7.90 14.91 4.87
N ARG A 197 -8.35 16.17 4.69
CA ARG A 197 -8.78 16.70 3.40
C ARG A 197 -7.59 17.31 2.67
N ARG A 198 -7.43 17.03 1.37
CA ARG A 198 -6.46 17.72 0.52
C ARG A 198 -7.03 18.04 -0.84
N PRO A 199 -6.81 19.27 -1.34
CA PRO A 199 -7.17 19.63 -2.70
C PRO A 199 -6.15 19.04 -3.69
N ILE A 200 -6.65 18.47 -4.78
CA ILE A 200 -5.85 18.00 -5.91
C ILE A 200 -6.25 18.80 -7.14
N PRO A 201 -5.34 19.55 -7.76
CA PRO A 201 -5.65 20.34 -8.94
C PRO A 201 -6.00 19.46 -10.13
N LEU A 202 -6.94 19.92 -10.94
CA LEU A 202 -7.35 19.28 -12.19
C LEU A 202 -6.84 20.08 -13.39
N LEU A 203 -6.23 19.38 -14.34
CA LEU A 203 -5.84 19.94 -15.62
C LEU A 203 -7.05 20.03 -16.57
N ALA A 204 -6.91 20.75 -17.67
CA ALA A 204 -7.98 21.01 -18.63
C ALA A 204 -8.67 19.73 -19.14
N LYS A 205 -7.89 18.71 -19.53
CA LYS A 205 -8.44 17.46 -20.08
C LYS A 205 -9.31 16.70 -19.06
N PRO A 206 -8.88 16.41 -17.81
CA PRO A 206 -9.75 15.86 -16.76
C PRO A 206 -11.02 16.69 -16.52
N VAL A 207 -10.95 18.01 -16.50
CA VAL A 207 -12.11 18.90 -16.30
C VAL A 207 -13.13 18.72 -17.44
N GLN A 208 -12.68 18.70 -18.69
CA GLN A 208 -13.55 18.52 -19.85
C GLN A 208 -14.31 17.18 -19.79
N TYR A 209 -13.61 16.09 -19.46
CA TYR A 209 -14.22 14.76 -19.37
C TYR A 209 -15.16 14.65 -18.15
N LEU A 210 -14.79 15.25 -17.03
CA LEU A 210 -15.66 15.31 -15.85
C LEU A 210 -16.95 16.07 -16.12
N LYS A 211 -16.88 17.26 -16.75
CA LYS A 211 -18.08 18.02 -17.11
C LYS A 211 -19.03 17.18 -17.97
N LYS A 212 -18.50 16.55 -19.03
CA LYS A 212 -19.29 15.66 -19.87
C LYS A 212 -19.84 14.47 -19.09
N TYR A 213 -19.05 13.86 -18.22
CA TYR A 213 -19.47 12.72 -17.39
C TYR A 213 -20.61 13.10 -16.44
N LEU A 214 -20.50 14.24 -15.77
CA LEU A 214 -21.54 14.71 -14.85
C LEU A 214 -22.84 15.03 -15.61
N THR A 215 -22.79 15.68 -16.75
CA THR A 215 -23.97 15.96 -17.57
C THR A 215 -24.68 14.68 -18.02
N GLU A 216 -23.92 13.63 -18.35
CA GLU A 216 -24.48 12.39 -18.90
C GLU A 216 -24.96 11.42 -17.80
N TYR A 217 -24.26 11.34 -16.65
CA TYR A 217 -24.52 10.34 -15.62
C TYR A 217 -25.12 10.89 -14.32
N HIS A 218 -25.03 12.20 -14.11
CA HIS A 218 -25.56 12.89 -12.92
C HIS A 218 -26.34 14.14 -13.35
N PRO A 219 -27.41 13.97 -14.13
CA PRO A 219 -28.17 15.11 -14.69
C PRO A 219 -28.91 15.92 -13.63
N ASN A 220 -29.11 15.37 -12.43
CA ASN A 220 -29.85 16.04 -11.36
C ASN A 220 -28.92 16.91 -10.51
N PRO A 221 -29.11 18.24 -10.48
CA PRO A 221 -28.29 19.13 -9.65
C PRO A 221 -28.36 18.85 -8.15
N GLY A 222 -29.38 18.13 -7.69
CA GLY A 222 -29.55 17.74 -6.26
C GLY A 222 -28.66 16.59 -5.78
N ASP A 223 -27.93 15.90 -6.67
CA ASP A 223 -27.13 14.74 -6.34
C ASP A 223 -25.73 15.08 -5.78
N ALA A 224 -25.59 16.24 -5.12
CA ALA A 224 -24.29 16.69 -4.58
C ALA A 224 -23.61 15.67 -3.67
N GLU A 225 -24.38 14.92 -2.89
CA GLU A 225 -23.89 13.86 -2.00
C GLU A 225 -23.69 12.51 -2.68
N ALA A 226 -24.09 12.37 -3.95
CA ALA A 226 -23.88 11.14 -4.72
C ALA A 226 -22.39 10.88 -4.99
N LEU A 227 -22.05 9.60 -5.07
CA LEU A 227 -20.70 9.19 -5.46
C LEU A 227 -20.47 9.45 -6.95
N LEU A 228 -19.30 9.99 -7.29
CA LEU A 228 -18.93 10.27 -8.68
C LEU A 228 -19.01 8.99 -9.53
N PHE A 229 -18.47 7.88 -9.02
CA PHE A 229 -18.49 6.59 -9.71
C PHE A 229 -19.33 5.57 -8.95
N SER A 230 -20.38 5.12 -9.60
CA SER A 230 -21.27 4.09 -9.09
C SER A 230 -21.45 2.97 -10.12
N SER A 231 -21.84 1.80 -9.65
CA SER A 231 -22.33 0.70 -10.48
C SER A 231 -23.82 0.51 -10.24
N LYS A 232 -24.59 0.30 -11.32
CA LYS A 232 -26.01 -0.01 -11.20
C LYS A 232 -26.18 -1.53 -11.21
N SER A 233 -26.75 -2.07 -10.15
CA SER A 233 -27.11 -3.48 -10.04
C SER A 233 -28.56 -3.59 -9.61
N ARG A 234 -29.38 -4.31 -10.37
CA ARG A 234 -30.82 -4.51 -10.11
C ARG A 234 -31.57 -3.19 -9.83
N GLY A 235 -31.24 -2.14 -10.56
CA GLY A 235 -31.86 -0.81 -10.39
C GLY A 235 -31.25 0.05 -9.28
N ILE A 236 -30.42 -0.49 -8.41
CA ILE A 236 -29.81 0.20 -7.26
C ILE A 236 -28.40 0.67 -7.63
N TYR A 237 -28.09 1.94 -7.35
CA TYR A 237 -26.73 2.48 -7.48
C TYR A 237 -25.90 2.12 -6.24
N THR A 238 -24.80 1.43 -6.45
CA THR A 238 -23.85 1.03 -5.39
C THR A 238 -22.47 1.58 -5.68
N PRO A 239 -21.64 1.84 -4.66
CA PRO A 239 -20.24 2.21 -4.87
C PRO A 239 -19.52 1.13 -5.68
N MET A 240 -18.69 1.56 -6.63
CA MET A 240 -17.78 0.62 -7.30
C MET A 240 -16.75 0.09 -6.29
N SER A 241 -16.42 -1.20 -6.35
CA SER A 241 -15.38 -1.77 -5.51
C SER A 241 -14.01 -1.68 -6.19
N ALA A 242 -12.94 -1.55 -5.39
CA ALA A 242 -11.56 -1.58 -5.89
C ALA A 242 -11.24 -2.90 -6.62
N GLU A 243 -11.84 -4.02 -6.19
CA GLU A 243 -11.70 -5.31 -6.86
C GLU A 243 -12.28 -5.29 -8.27
N ASN A 244 -13.46 -4.68 -8.45
CA ASN A 244 -14.09 -4.56 -9.76
C ASN A 244 -13.28 -3.66 -10.69
N VAL A 245 -12.71 -2.56 -10.17
CA VAL A 245 -11.79 -1.71 -10.94
C VAL A 245 -10.53 -2.47 -11.34
N ASN A 246 -9.93 -3.26 -10.44
CA ASN A 246 -8.75 -4.06 -10.77
C ASN A 246 -9.08 -5.16 -11.80
N LYS A 247 -10.27 -5.80 -11.74
CA LYS A 247 -10.72 -6.73 -12.79
C LYS A 247 -10.89 -6.03 -14.14
N MET A 248 -11.46 -4.83 -14.15
CA MET A 248 -11.59 -3.98 -15.34
C MET A 248 -10.21 -3.64 -15.92
N LEU A 249 -9.26 -3.22 -15.07
CA LEU A 249 -7.89 -2.91 -15.48
C LEU A 249 -7.20 -4.11 -16.12
N LYS A 250 -7.27 -5.30 -15.51
CA LYS A 250 -6.69 -6.52 -16.07
C LYS A 250 -7.30 -6.87 -17.44
N ARG A 251 -8.59 -6.63 -17.65
CA ARG A 251 -9.22 -6.79 -18.97
C ARG A 251 -8.64 -5.82 -20.00
N TYR A 252 -8.49 -4.54 -19.66
CA TYR A 252 -7.89 -3.55 -20.58
C TYR A 252 -6.39 -3.81 -20.79
N ALA A 253 -5.68 -4.27 -19.76
CA ALA A 253 -4.27 -4.63 -19.89
C ALA A 253 -4.03 -5.75 -20.87
N LYS A 254 -4.87 -6.81 -20.88
CA LYS A 254 -4.80 -7.88 -21.88
C LYS A 254 -4.96 -7.35 -23.31
N MET A 255 -5.88 -6.38 -23.51
CA MET A 255 -6.08 -5.76 -24.82
C MET A 255 -4.92 -4.82 -25.20
N ALA A 256 -4.41 -4.08 -24.23
CA ALA A 256 -3.33 -3.11 -24.42
C ALA A 256 -1.98 -3.78 -24.64
N HIS A 257 -1.69 -4.90 -23.96
CA HIS A 257 -0.45 -5.66 -24.07
C HIS A 257 -0.19 -6.12 -25.51
N GLY A 258 -1.24 -6.50 -26.25
CA GLY A 258 -1.11 -6.84 -27.68
C GLY A 258 -0.70 -5.66 -28.59
N LYS A 259 -0.79 -4.41 -28.09
CA LYS A 259 -0.37 -3.19 -28.81
C LYS A 259 0.92 -2.59 -28.25
N CYS A 260 1.19 -2.78 -26.97
CA CYS A 260 2.35 -2.28 -26.28
C CYS A 260 2.76 -3.30 -25.20
N SER A 261 3.89 -3.97 -25.41
CA SER A 261 4.44 -4.99 -24.51
C SER A 261 4.81 -4.44 -23.12
N ASP A 262 5.03 -3.12 -23.01
CA ASP A 262 5.31 -2.46 -21.73
C ASP A 262 4.14 -2.47 -20.76
N VAL A 263 2.91 -2.76 -21.24
CA VAL A 263 1.74 -2.89 -20.40
C VAL A 263 1.76 -4.23 -19.67
N PRO A 264 1.91 -4.26 -18.33
CA PRO A 264 1.94 -5.51 -17.59
C PRO A 264 0.56 -6.18 -17.57
N LEU A 265 0.50 -7.50 -17.72
CA LEU A 265 -0.76 -8.26 -17.65
C LEU A 265 -1.36 -8.26 -16.23
N ASP A 266 -0.52 -8.25 -15.19
CA ASP A 266 -0.96 -8.17 -13.80
C ASP A 266 -0.93 -6.72 -13.29
N ILE A 267 -1.84 -5.91 -13.83
CA ILE A 267 -1.98 -4.50 -13.49
C ILE A 267 -3.01 -4.30 -12.38
N HIS A 268 -2.75 -3.30 -11.53
CA HIS A 268 -3.69 -2.84 -10.51
C HIS A 268 -3.66 -1.30 -10.40
N ALA A 269 -4.72 -0.73 -9.82
CA ALA A 269 -4.91 0.72 -9.77
C ALA A 269 -3.74 1.50 -9.15
N HIS A 270 -3.02 0.90 -8.20
CA HIS A 270 -1.90 1.57 -7.53
C HIS A 270 -0.71 1.86 -8.46
N GLN A 271 -0.55 1.07 -9.54
CA GLN A 271 0.50 1.31 -10.54
C GLN A 271 0.31 2.61 -11.32
N PHE A 272 -0.94 3.07 -11.53
CA PHE A 272 -1.20 4.40 -12.11
C PHE A 272 -0.67 5.53 -11.23
N ARG A 273 -0.85 5.38 -9.93
CA ARG A 273 -0.34 6.35 -8.96
C ARG A 273 1.19 6.35 -8.92
N HIS A 274 1.82 5.18 -8.95
CA HIS A 274 3.28 5.06 -9.07
C HIS A 274 3.79 5.67 -10.36
N ALA A 275 3.18 5.34 -11.50
CA ALA A 275 3.54 5.92 -12.79
C ALA A 275 3.45 7.44 -12.78
N LYS A 276 2.35 8.00 -12.26
CA LYS A 276 2.18 9.45 -12.21
C LYS A 276 3.19 10.13 -11.31
N ALA A 277 3.49 9.54 -10.16
CA ALA A 277 4.50 10.07 -9.24
C ALA A 277 5.89 10.09 -9.88
N SER A 278 6.28 9.01 -10.57
CA SER A 278 7.55 8.94 -11.34
C SER A 278 7.57 9.97 -12.47
N HIS A 279 6.48 10.08 -13.25
CA HIS A 279 6.40 11.06 -14.34
C HIS A 279 6.40 12.53 -13.84
N TRP A 280 5.86 12.80 -12.64
CA TRP A 280 6.00 14.13 -12.03
C TRP A 280 7.45 14.44 -11.66
N LEU A 281 8.15 13.44 -11.09
CA LEU A 281 9.56 13.58 -10.73
C LEU A 281 10.43 13.77 -11.98
N GLU A 282 10.24 12.95 -13.02
CA GLU A 282 10.91 13.08 -14.34
C GLU A 282 10.67 14.46 -14.98
N ASN A 283 9.51 15.07 -14.74
CA ASN A 283 9.18 16.42 -15.22
C ASN A 283 9.68 17.54 -14.28
N GLY A 284 10.56 17.23 -13.31
CA GLY A 284 11.19 18.19 -12.41
C GLY A 284 10.34 18.65 -11.22
N MET A 285 9.22 17.98 -10.91
CA MET A 285 8.45 18.32 -9.72
C MET A 285 9.20 17.91 -8.46
N ASN A 286 9.26 18.81 -7.48
CA ASN A 286 9.93 18.56 -6.20
C ASN A 286 9.26 17.40 -5.43
N ILE A 287 10.08 16.54 -4.80
CA ILE A 287 9.64 15.37 -4.05
C ILE A 287 8.66 15.70 -2.91
N ALA A 288 8.82 16.86 -2.25
CA ALA A 288 7.92 17.33 -1.21
C ALA A 288 6.53 17.68 -1.77
N GLN A 289 6.46 18.28 -2.96
CA GLN A 289 5.20 18.55 -3.66
C GLN A 289 4.51 17.26 -4.07
N ILE A 290 5.28 16.29 -4.60
CA ILE A 290 4.76 14.95 -4.93
C ILE A 290 4.21 14.26 -3.68
N SER A 291 4.95 14.28 -2.57
CA SER A 291 4.53 13.71 -1.28
C SER A 291 3.22 14.32 -0.80
N TYR A 292 3.07 15.65 -0.89
CA TYR A 292 1.85 16.36 -0.54
C TYR A 292 0.66 15.94 -1.42
N LEU A 293 0.81 15.93 -2.74
CA LEU A 293 -0.24 15.53 -3.68
C LEU A 293 -0.66 14.07 -3.47
N LEU A 294 0.31 13.20 -3.20
CA LEU A 294 0.05 11.81 -2.88
C LEU A 294 -0.61 11.64 -1.49
N GLY A 295 -0.46 12.61 -0.57
CA GLY A 295 -0.91 12.50 0.81
C GLY A 295 -0.17 11.39 1.57
N HIS A 296 1.16 11.42 1.47
CA HIS A 296 2.05 10.61 2.30
C HIS A 296 2.30 11.33 3.61
N GLU A 297 2.07 10.66 4.74
CA GLU A 297 2.39 11.22 6.07
C GLU A 297 3.90 11.24 6.34
N ASN A 298 4.63 10.30 5.72
CA ASN A 298 6.08 10.19 5.81
C ASN A 298 6.67 10.31 4.40
N ILE A 299 7.55 11.29 4.21
CA ILE A 299 8.24 11.55 2.94
C ILE A 299 9.09 10.35 2.47
N GLN A 300 9.58 9.53 3.39
CA GLN A 300 10.31 8.30 3.09
C GLN A 300 9.52 7.36 2.16
N THR A 301 8.18 7.39 2.24
CA THR A 301 7.31 6.62 1.33
C THR A 301 7.39 7.14 -0.11
N THR A 302 7.79 8.39 -0.30
CA THR A 302 7.92 9.04 -1.60
C THR A 302 9.35 8.91 -2.15
N MET A 303 10.35 8.72 -1.28
CA MET A 303 11.76 8.55 -1.68
C MET A 303 11.97 7.31 -2.57
N VAL A 304 11.06 6.33 -2.52
CA VAL A 304 11.07 5.17 -3.43
C VAL A 304 11.07 5.57 -4.91
N TYR A 305 10.57 6.77 -5.26
CA TYR A 305 10.57 7.25 -6.64
C TYR A 305 11.92 7.84 -7.07
N LEU A 306 12.78 8.23 -6.13
CA LEU A 306 14.14 8.71 -6.45
C LEU A 306 15.01 7.57 -7.00
N ASP A 307 14.82 6.34 -6.54
CA ASP A 307 15.56 5.18 -7.04
C ASP A 307 15.30 4.90 -8.55
N ILE A 308 14.29 5.58 -9.15
CA ILE A 308 13.93 5.43 -10.57
C ILE A 308 14.67 6.47 -11.44
N THR A 309 15.09 7.59 -10.86
CA THR A 309 15.70 8.73 -11.56
C THR A 309 17.23 8.70 -11.56
N THR A 310 17.87 7.74 -10.91
CA THR A 310 19.34 7.63 -10.77
C THR A 310 20.07 7.68 -12.11
N GLU A 311 19.51 7.14 -13.19
CA GLU A 311 20.10 7.21 -14.54
C GLU A 311 20.14 8.65 -15.10
N GLN A 312 19.19 9.51 -14.72
CA GLN A 312 19.18 10.91 -15.13
C GLN A 312 20.11 11.75 -14.24
N GLU A 313 20.24 11.39 -12.97
CA GLU A 313 21.20 12.00 -12.04
C GLU A 313 22.64 11.63 -12.39
N GLU A 314 22.91 10.37 -12.78
CA GLU A 314 24.22 9.97 -13.31
C GLU A 314 24.60 10.79 -14.55
N LYS A 315 23.67 10.95 -15.50
CA LYS A 315 23.91 11.80 -16.68
C LYS A 315 24.10 13.27 -16.33
N ALA A 316 23.37 13.80 -15.34
CA ALA A 316 23.55 15.17 -14.88
C ALA A 316 24.89 15.35 -14.16
N LEU A 317 25.31 14.37 -13.36
CA LEU A 317 26.62 14.39 -12.72
C LEU A 317 27.77 14.24 -13.74
N GLU A 318 27.58 13.39 -14.76
CA GLU A 318 28.52 13.23 -15.87
C GLU A 318 28.75 14.56 -16.62
N THR A 319 27.72 15.42 -16.72
CA THR A 319 27.85 16.74 -17.36
C THR A 319 28.52 17.79 -16.46
N LEU A 320 28.60 17.54 -15.15
CA LEU A 320 29.28 18.42 -14.19
C LEU A 320 30.75 18.05 -13.97
N GLU A 321 31.18 16.86 -14.39
CA GLU A 321 32.57 16.46 -14.34
C GLU A 321 33.34 17.10 -15.51
N ASP A 322 34.20 18.08 -15.24
CA ASP A 322 35.19 18.54 -16.20
C ASP A 322 36.03 17.37 -16.70
N GLU A 323 36.27 17.29 -18.03
CA GLU A 323 37.07 16.24 -18.67
C GLU A 323 38.45 16.04 -18.01
N ASN A 324 39.00 17.10 -17.39
CA ASN A 324 40.28 17.10 -16.66
C ASN A 324 40.22 16.37 -15.29
N GLN A 325 39.04 16.13 -14.71
CA GLN A 325 38.88 15.45 -13.41
C GLN A 325 38.69 13.95 -13.56
N ARG A 326 38.40 13.42 -14.77
CA ARG A 326 38.25 11.97 -15.05
C ARG A 326 39.53 11.17 -14.83
N CYS A 327 40.68 11.84 -14.68
CA CYS A 327 41.99 11.23 -14.47
C CYS A 327 42.54 11.34 -13.04
N VAL A 328 41.71 11.30 -12.02
CA VAL A 328 42.22 11.12 -10.67
C VAL A 328 42.71 9.66 -10.54
N GLY A 329 44.03 9.49 -10.70
CA GLY A 329 44.66 8.17 -10.49
C GLY A 329 44.29 7.63 -9.12
N LYS A 330 43.76 6.42 -9.10
CA LYS A 330 43.32 5.72 -7.85
C LYS A 330 44.57 5.52 -6.95
N LYS A 331 44.92 6.53 -6.15
CA LYS A 331 46.08 6.49 -5.19
C LYS A 331 46.03 5.29 -4.26
N TRP A 332 44.84 4.71 -4.03
CA TRP A 332 44.62 3.52 -3.20
C TRP A 332 45.00 2.19 -3.86
N LYS A 333 45.39 2.20 -5.14
CA LYS A 333 45.83 0.99 -5.86
C LYS A 333 47.31 0.99 -6.17
N SER A 334 48.11 1.94 -5.65
CA SER A 334 49.54 1.81 -5.70
C SER A 334 49.97 0.70 -4.70
N ALA A 335 50.79 -0.22 -5.13
CA ALA A 335 51.34 -1.29 -4.28
C ALA A 335 51.95 -0.73 -2.99
N LYS A 336 52.53 0.46 -3.05
CA LYS A 336 53.12 1.17 -1.91
C LYS A 336 52.11 1.59 -0.85
N GLY A 337 50.97 2.18 -1.28
CA GLY A 337 49.88 2.58 -0.33
C GLY A 337 49.17 1.39 0.31
N LYS A 338 49.12 0.23 -0.38
CA LYS A 338 48.55 -1.00 0.16
C LYS A 338 49.44 -1.58 1.25
N MET A 339 50.76 -1.55 1.02
CA MET A 339 51.78 -2.07 1.98
C MET A 339 51.82 -1.22 3.26
N GLU A 340 51.74 0.11 3.15
CA GLU A 340 51.75 1.00 4.31
C GLU A 340 50.50 0.84 5.19
N LEU A 341 49.32 0.64 4.61
CA LEU A 341 48.08 0.46 5.36
C LEU A 341 48.01 -0.92 6.04
N GLU A 342 48.47 -1.95 5.37
CA GLU A 342 48.55 -3.31 5.92
C GLU A 342 49.54 -3.40 7.11
N VAL A 343 50.66 -2.68 7.02
CA VAL A 343 51.66 -2.55 8.12
C VAL A 343 51.04 -1.77 9.28
N PHE A 344 50.39 -0.66 9.01
CA PHE A 344 49.72 0.17 10.02
C PHE A 344 48.61 -0.59 10.77
N LEU A 345 47.86 -1.45 10.07
CA LEU A 345 46.79 -2.26 10.64
C LEU A 345 47.30 -3.58 11.27
N GLY A 346 48.58 -3.85 11.28
CA GLY A 346 49.14 -5.08 11.83
C GLY A 346 48.74 -6.36 11.11
N LEU A 347 48.36 -6.26 9.82
CA LEU A 347 47.86 -7.38 9.00
C LEU A 347 48.97 -8.13 8.24
N HIS A 348 50.22 -7.82 8.50
CA HIS A 348 51.37 -8.62 8.00
C HIS A 348 51.56 -9.86 8.85
N LYS A 349 51.54 -11.01 8.19
CA LYS A 349 52.14 -12.26 8.72
C LYS A 349 53.64 -12.27 8.56
#